data_bc8e305622824c9134daf97743970a82
#
_entry.id   bc8e305622824c9134daf97743970a82
#
_cell.length_a   1.000
_cell.length_b   1.000
_cell.length_c   1.000
_cell.angle_alpha   90.00
_cell.angle_beta   90.00
_cell.angle_gamma   90.00
#
_symmetry.space_group_name_H-M   'P 1'
#
loop_
_entity.id
_entity.type
_entity.pdbx_description
1 polymer ?
#
loop_
_entity_poly.entity_id
_entity_poly.type
_entity_poly.pdbx_seq_one_letter_code
_entity_poly.pdbx_strand_id
1 'polypeptide(L)'
;RDYYASRGLGDVYKRQVLIVIAVVVLSIFFWFKGAYNGMVNMREAVSAQWSNVENQYQRRLDLIPNLVNTVKGYASHEENTLTEVVNARAKATQMQLNIDQLDEATLKKLSNVQGELSSALSRLMAISENYPDLKANQNFLDLQAQLEGTENRIAVERRKFNDVARSYNAFILQFPRNLVAGMFGFTSKPYFEANAGAENAPKVEF
;
A
#
# COMPACT_ATOMS: atom_id res chain seq x y z
N ARG A 1 44.80 62.11 7.76
CA ARG A 1 43.37 62.14 8.08
C ARG A 1 42.59 60.97 7.40
N ASP A 2 43.11 60.32 6.33
CA ASP A 2 42.42 59.31 5.54
C ASP A 2 42.54 57.86 6.04
N TYR A 3 43.39 57.61 7.01
CA TYR A 3 43.68 56.25 7.52
C TYR A 3 42.58 55.69 8.45
N TYR A 4 41.77 56.54 9.06
CA TYR A 4 40.70 56.14 9.94
C TYR A 4 39.36 55.84 9.18
N ALA A 5 39.17 56.44 8.00
CA ALA A 5 38.00 56.23 7.17
C ALA A 5 38.00 54.81 6.51
N SER A 6 39.18 54.31 6.12
CA SER A 6 39.32 53.00 5.48
C SER A 6 39.13 51.82 6.46
N ARG A 7 39.40 51.95 7.75
CA ARG A 7 39.14 50.93 8.78
C ARG A 7 37.64 50.77 9.05
N GLY A 8 36.88 51.86 9.10
CA GLY A 8 35.43 51.83 9.34
C GLY A 8 34.65 51.13 8.21
N LEU A 9 35.01 51.39 6.95
CA LEU A 9 34.43 50.75 5.78
C LEU A 9 34.69 49.24 5.73
N GLY A 10 35.91 48.79 6.05
CA GLY A 10 36.28 47.38 6.08
C GLY A 10 35.47 46.57 7.13
N ASP A 11 35.19 47.17 8.29
CA ASP A 11 34.41 46.50 9.34
C ASP A 11 32.90 46.45 9.03
N VAL A 12 32.35 47.44 8.32
CA VAL A 12 30.97 47.44 7.80
C VAL A 12 30.81 46.33 6.78
N TYR A 13 31.71 46.18 5.80
CA TYR A 13 31.67 45.11 4.82
C TYR A 13 31.76 43.71 5.44
N LYS A 14 32.66 43.51 6.42
CA LYS A 14 32.76 42.23 7.15
C LYS A 14 31.47 41.89 7.87
N ARG A 15 30.85 42.86 8.54
CA ARG A 15 29.58 42.68 9.25
C ARG A 15 28.43 42.36 8.26
N GLN A 16 28.39 43.02 7.12
CA GLN A 16 27.43 42.77 6.06
C GLN A 16 27.56 41.35 5.47
N VAL A 17 28.79 40.90 5.18
CA VAL A 17 29.08 39.55 4.69
C VAL A 17 28.68 38.50 5.71
N LEU A 18 28.96 38.70 7.00
CA LEU A 18 28.54 37.80 8.07
C LEU A 18 27.02 37.69 8.17
N ILE A 19 26.27 38.79 8.02
CA ILE A 19 24.81 38.80 8.02
C ILE A 19 24.28 37.99 6.80
N VAL A 20 24.83 38.21 5.61
CA VAL A 20 24.43 37.46 4.39
C VAL A 20 24.70 35.98 4.57
N ILE A 21 25.87 35.59 5.08
CA ILE A 21 26.18 34.18 5.36
C ILE A 21 25.17 33.59 6.36
N ALA A 22 24.88 34.30 7.45
CA ALA A 22 23.91 33.86 8.45
C ALA A 22 22.51 33.65 7.85
N VAL A 23 22.03 34.56 6.99
CA VAL A 23 20.76 34.46 6.30
C VAL A 23 20.73 33.25 5.37
N VAL A 24 21.82 33.02 4.61
CA VAL A 24 21.92 31.85 3.70
C VAL A 24 21.91 30.54 4.50
N VAL A 25 22.68 30.46 5.58
CA VAL A 25 22.70 29.26 6.43
C VAL A 25 21.33 28.97 7.06
N LEU A 26 20.67 30.00 7.59
CA LEU A 26 19.28 29.84 8.12
C LEU A 26 18.30 29.41 7.05
N SER A 27 18.39 29.96 5.84
CA SER A 27 17.53 29.58 4.73
C SER A 27 17.72 28.11 4.34
N ILE A 28 18.95 27.64 4.26
CA ILE A 28 19.29 26.24 3.99
C ILE A 28 18.76 25.35 5.12
N PHE A 29 18.90 25.75 6.36
CA PHE A 29 18.43 25.00 7.53
C PHE A 29 16.89 24.85 7.50
N PHE A 30 16.14 25.93 7.26
CA PHE A 30 14.68 25.88 7.19
C PHE A 30 14.19 25.06 5.99
N TRP A 31 14.86 25.17 4.84
CA TRP A 31 14.58 24.34 3.68
C TRP A 31 14.79 22.84 3.99
N PHE A 32 15.92 22.50 4.61
CA PHE A 32 16.27 21.13 4.99
C PHE A 32 15.26 20.53 5.97
N LYS A 33 14.89 21.30 7.01
CA LYS A 33 13.83 20.92 7.95
C LYS A 33 12.50 20.69 7.26
N GLY A 34 12.12 21.56 6.33
CA GLY A 34 10.88 21.43 5.54
C GLY A 34 10.89 20.19 4.65
N ALA A 35 12.01 19.91 3.98
CA ALA A 35 12.19 18.72 3.14
C ALA A 35 12.07 17.42 3.97
N TYR A 36 12.77 17.34 5.10
CA TYR A 36 12.70 16.18 6.00
C TYR A 36 11.28 15.94 6.54
N ASN A 37 10.64 16.97 7.08
CA ASN A 37 9.27 16.85 7.63
C ASN A 37 8.27 16.46 6.53
N GLY A 38 8.44 16.97 5.31
CA GLY A 38 7.63 16.59 4.16
C GLY A 38 7.76 15.10 3.82
N MET A 39 8.99 14.55 3.85
CA MET A 39 9.23 13.12 3.65
C MET A 39 8.58 12.26 4.72
N VAL A 40 8.70 12.67 6.00
CA VAL A 40 8.05 11.98 7.12
C VAL A 40 6.54 11.95 6.94
N ASN A 41 5.92 13.09 6.64
CA ASN A 41 4.47 13.16 6.45
C ASN A 41 3.99 12.28 5.29
N MET A 42 4.73 12.26 4.18
CA MET A 42 4.38 11.41 3.05
C MET A 42 4.60 9.92 3.35
N ARG A 43 5.64 9.55 4.10
CA ARG A 43 5.84 8.18 4.55
C ARG A 43 4.70 7.71 5.46
N GLU A 44 4.27 8.56 6.38
CA GLU A 44 3.11 8.27 7.24
C GLU A 44 1.81 8.11 6.44
N ALA A 45 1.61 8.92 5.38
CA ALA A 45 0.47 8.75 4.48
C ALA A 45 0.49 7.40 3.75
N VAL A 46 1.67 6.93 3.30
CA VAL A 46 1.83 5.58 2.71
C VAL A 46 1.51 4.50 3.74
N SER A 47 2.00 4.64 4.98
CA SER A 47 1.74 3.69 6.08
C SER A 47 0.25 3.61 6.41
N ALA A 48 -0.43 4.75 6.51
CA ALA A 48 -1.87 4.80 6.75
C ALA A 48 -2.67 4.12 5.63
N GLN A 49 -2.27 4.35 4.37
CA GLN A 49 -2.94 3.72 3.23
C GLN A 49 -2.64 2.22 3.15
N TRP A 50 -1.44 1.77 3.55
CA TRP A 50 -1.13 0.35 3.71
C TRP A 50 -2.06 -0.31 4.71
N SER A 51 -2.28 0.29 5.87
CA SER A 51 -3.22 -0.21 6.88
C SER A 51 -4.65 -0.34 6.35
N ASN A 52 -5.09 0.54 5.44
CA ASN A 52 -6.40 0.39 4.78
C ASN A 52 -6.45 -0.85 3.89
N VAL A 53 -5.38 -1.18 3.18
CA VAL A 53 -5.28 -2.42 2.38
C VAL A 53 -5.32 -3.65 3.31
N GLU A 54 -4.53 -3.66 4.37
CA GLU A 54 -4.48 -4.76 5.35
C GLU A 54 -5.85 -4.99 5.99
N ASN A 55 -6.57 -3.93 6.36
CA ASN A 55 -7.91 -4.04 6.93
C ASN A 55 -8.90 -4.72 5.97
N GLN A 56 -8.80 -4.49 4.65
CA GLN A 56 -9.65 -5.18 3.68
C GLN A 56 -9.25 -6.66 3.52
N TYR A 57 -7.95 -6.97 3.53
CA TYR A 57 -7.50 -8.36 3.55
C TYR A 57 -7.98 -9.09 4.79
N GLN A 58 -7.84 -8.49 5.97
CA GLN A 58 -8.31 -9.06 7.22
C GLN A 58 -9.83 -9.32 7.18
N ARG A 59 -10.61 -8.35 6.72
CA ARG A 59 -12.07 -8.51 6.56
C ARG A 59 -12.42 -9.69 5.68
N ARG A 60 -11.70 -9.90 4.58
CA ARG A 60 -11.90 -11.07 3.70
C ARG A 60 -11.62 -12.37 4.46
N LEU A 61 -10.51 -12.44 5.20
CA LEU A 61 -10.13 -13.62 5.99
C LEU A 61 -11.15 -13.95 7.09
N ASP A 62 -11.80 -12.94 7.67
CA ASP A 62 -12.79 -13.10 8.74
C ASP A 62 -14.13 -13.65 8.24
N LEU A 63 -14.47 -13.42 6.97
CA LEU A 63 -15.68 -13.94 6.35
C LEU A 63 -15.59 -15.44 5.98
N ILE A 64 -14.39 -15.95 5.74
CA ILE A 64 -14.15 -17.30 5.22
C ILE A 64 -14.64 -18.42 6.15
N PRO A 65 -14.40 -18.41 7.49
CA PRO A 65 -14.88 -19.45 8.37
C PRO A 65 -16.39 -19.63 8.32
N ASN A 66 -17.14 -18.53 8.28
CA ASN A 66 -18.60 -18.56 8.20
C ASN A 66 -19.05 -19.12 6.84
N LEU A 67 -18.38 -18.72 5.75
CA LEU A 67 -18.65 -19.26 4.42
C LEU A 67 -18.42 -20.78 4.37
N VAL A 68 -17.25 -21.25 4.84
CA VAL A 68 -16.89 -22.68 4.87
C VAL A 68 -17.91 -23.47 5.68
N ASN A 69 -18.31 -22.97 6.85
CA ASN A 69 -19.30 -23.64 7.71
C ASN A 69 -20.68 -23.70 7.04
N THR A 70 -21.09 -22.62 6.37
CA THR A 70 -22.37 -22.58 5.64
C THR A 70 -22.36 -23.58 4.49
N VAL A 71 -21.32 -23.59 3.66
CA VAL A 71 -21.18 -24.52 2.53
C VAL A 71 -21.13 -25.98 2.99
N LYS A 72 -20.36 -26.26 4.06
CA LYS A 72 -20.23 -27.60 4.62
C LYS A 72 -21.58 -28.19 5.07
N GLY A 73 -22.52 -27.35 5.49
CA GLY A 73 -23.88 -27.80 5.88
C GLY A 73 -24.70 -28.36 4.72
N TYR A 74 -24.39 -27.94 3.49
CA TYR A 74 -25.15 -28.34 2.29
C TYR A 74 -24.34 -29.22 1.32
N ALA A 75 -23.05 -29.06 1.28
CA ALA A 75 -22.12 -29.66 0.33
C ALA A 75 -20.94 -30.35 1.06
N SER A 76 -21.23 -31.21 2.04
CA SER A 76 -20.22 -31.90 2.86
C SER A 76 -19.32 -32.83 2.05
N HIS A 77 -19.72 -33.26 0.87
CA HIS A 77 -18.91 -34.11 -0.03
C HIS A 77 -17.82 -33.36 -0.78
N GLU A 78 -17.85 -32.01 -0.76
CA GLU A 78 -16.86 -31.15 -1.42
C GLU A 78 -15.61 -30.88 -0.53
N GLU A 79 -15.16 -31.94 0.14
CA GLU A 79 -14.12 -31.86 1.16
C GLU A 79 -12.79 -31.28 0.64
N ASN A 80 -12.43 -31.60 -0.61
CA ASN A 80 -11.22 -31.10 -1.23
C ASN A 80 -11.25 -29.58 -1.43
N THR A 81 -12.34 -29.04 -1.96
CA THR A 81 -12.48 -27.59 -2.19
C THR A 81 -12.58 -26.83 -0.87
N LEU A 82 -13.30 -27.35 0.12
CA LEU A 82 -13.37 -26.75 1.45
C LEU A 82 -11.98 -26.70 2.11
N THR A 83 -11.22 -27.81 2.02
CA THR A 83 -9.85 -27.91 2.54
C THR A 83 -8.91 -26.93 1.82
N GLU A 84 -9.05 -26.77 0.51
CA GLU A 84 -8.26 -25.83 -0.28
C GLU A 84 -8.48 -24.38 0.17
N VAL A 85 -9.71 -23.96 0.42
CA VAL A 85 -10.05 -22.64 0.95
C VAL A 85 -9.45 -22.42 2.34
N VAL A 86 -9.55 -23.41 3.23
CA VAL A 86 -8.99 -23.33 4.58
C VAL A 86 -7.46 -23.21 4.54
N ASN A 87 -6.80 -23.98 3.69
CA ASN A 87 -5.35 -23.93 3.51
C ASN A 87 -4.89 -22.59 2.91
N ALA A 88 -5.59 -22.09 1.89
CA ALA A 88 -5.29 -20.78 1.30
C ALA A 88 -5.48 -19.64 2.32
N ARG A 89 -6.53 -19.71 3.14
CA ARG A 89 -6.74 -18.79 4.25
C ARG A 89 -5.59 -18.84 5.26
N ALA A 90 -5.15 -20.03 5.66
CA ALA A 90 -4.05 -20.19 6.61
C ALA A 90 -2.75 -19.56 6.09
N LYS A 91 -2.41 -19.79 4.82
CA LYS A 91 -1.27 -19.14 4.15
C LYS A 91 -1.40 -17.62 4.18
N ALA A 92 -2.58 -17.08 3.84
CA ALA A 92 -2.82 -15.64 3.80
C ALA A 92 -2.74 -15.02 5.21
N THR A 93 -3.20 -15.71 6.25
CA THR A 93 -3.11 -15.25 7.65
C THR A 93 -1.66 -15.15 8.13
N GLN A 94 -0.77 -16.04 7.65
CA GLN A 94 0.66 -16.01 8.00
C GLN A 94 1.44 -14.88 7.33
N MET A 95 0.88 -14.26 6.29
CA MET A 95 1.51 -13.17 5.55
C MET A 95 1.15 -11.80 6.17
N GLN A 96 1.65 -11.55 7.39
CA GLN A 96 1.62 -10.21 7.98
C GLN A 96 2.89 -9.46 7.57
N LEU A 97 2.74 -8.37 6.85
CA LEU A 97 3.85 -7.55 6.36
C LEU A 97 3.85 -6.20 7.06
N ASN A 98 5.01 -5.83 7.61
CA ASN A 98 5.23 -4.46 8.08
C ASN A 98 5.58 -3.58 6.86
N ILE A 99 5.03 -2.36 6.81
CA ILE A 99 5.31 -1.37 5.76
C ILE A 99 6.81 -1.08 5.57
N ASP A 100 7.61 -1.16 6.64
CA ASP A 100 9.05 -0.92 6.59
C ASP A 100 9.82 -2.08 5.91
N GLN A 101 9.23 -3.29 5.90
CA GLN A 101 9.77 -4.48 5.25
C GLN A 101 9.17 -4.71 3.86
N LEU A 102 8.35 -3.78 3.39
CA LEU A 102 7.65 -3.90 2.12
C LEU A 102 8.62 -3.58 0.98
N ASP A 103 9.12 -4.63 0.34
CA ASP A 103 9.87 -4.58 -0.92
C ASP A 103 9.06 -5.22 -2.06
N GLU A 104 9.58 -5.15 -3.28
CA GLU A 104 8.93 -5.70 -4.47
C GLU A 104 8.70 -7.22 -4.36
N ALA A 105 9.67 -7.94 -3.80
CA ALA A 105 9.59 -9.40 -3.66
C ALA A 105 8.52 -9.81 -2.64
N THR A 106 8.45 -9.14 -1.49
CA THR A 106 7.44 -9.40 -0.46
C THR A 106 6.04 -9.00 -0.91
N LEU A 107 5.91 -7.89 -1.64
CA LEU A 107 4.62 -7.46 -2.21
C LEU A 107 4.13 -8.42 -3.28
N LYS A 108 5.02 -8.93 -4.13
CA LYS A 108 4.69 -9.96 -5.13
C LYS A 108 4.27 -11.28 -4.46
N LYS A 109 4.97 -11.71 -3.42
CA LYS A 109 4.60 -12.89 -2.63
C LYS A 109 3.22 -12.73 -1.99
N LEU A 110 2.93 -11.58 -1.40
CA LEU A 110 1.60 -11.27 -0.88
C LEU A 110 0.53 -11.34 -1.98
N SER A 111 0.78 -10.71 -3.14
CA SER A 111 -0.15 -10.74 -4.27
C SER A 111 -0.43 -12.15 -4.75
N ASN A 112 0.56 -13.03 -4.79
CA ASN A 112 0.40 -14.44 -5.16
C ASN A 112 -0.47 -15.20 -4.15
N VAL A 113 -0.19 -15.07 -2.85
CA VAL A 113 -0.96 -15.73 -1.79
C VAL A 113 -2.41 -15.26 -1.77
N GLN A 114 -2.63 -13.95 -1.97
CA GLN A 114 -3.97 -13.38 -2.08
C GLN A 114 -4.69 -13.85 -3.35
N GLY A 115 -3.97 -14.05 -4.46
CA GLY A 115 -4.49 -14.63 -5.71
C GLY A 115 -4.88 -16.11 -5.55
N GLU A 116 -4.08 -16.92 -4.85
CA GLU A 116 -4.42 -18.30 -4.50
C GLU A 116 -5.74 -18.36 -3.71
N LEU A 117 -5.89 -17.47 -2.74
CA LEU A 117 -7.12 -17.38 -1.93
C LEU A 117 -8.34 -16.98 -2.79
N SER A 118 -8.20 -15.98 -3.67
CA SER A 118 -9.27 -15.58 -4.59
C SER A 118 -9.67 -16.73 -5.52
N SER A 119 -8.70 -17.49 -6.03
CA SER A 119 -8.98 -18.67 -6.88
C SER A 119 -9.71 -19.78 -6.12
N ALA A 120 -9.30 -20.08 -4.89
CA ALA A 120 -9.96 -21.07 -4.05
C ALA A 120 -11.41 -20.67 -3.72
N LEU A 121 -11.65 -19.40 -3.38
CA LEU A 121 -12.99 -18.86 -3.14
C LEU A 121 -13.85 -18.91 -4.39
N SER A 122 -13.32 -18.59 -5.57
CA SER A 122 -14.03 -18.67 -6.84
C SER A 122 -14.48 -20.12 -7.15
N ARG A 123 -13.60 -21.10 -6.88
CA ARG A 123 -13.98 -22.53 -7.03
C ARG A 123 -15.09 -22.93 -6.04
N LEU A 124 -15.02 -22.49 -4.80
CA LEU A 124 -16.06 -22.75 -3.80
C LEU A 124 -17.40 -22.14 -4.21
N MET A 125 -17.39 -20.92 -4.75
CA MET A 125 -18.61 -20.29 -5.28
C MET A 125 -19.18 -21.04 -6.47
N ALA A 126 -18.34 -21.55 -7.38
CA ALA A 126 -18.79 -22.35 -8.52
C ALA A 126 -19.50 -23.66 -8.10
N ILE A 127 -19.09 -24.29 -7.00
CA ILE A 127 -19.75 -25.46 -6.45
C ILE A 127 -21.20 -25.18 -6.04
N SER A 128 -21.48 -23.99 -5.52
CA SER A 128 -22.83 -23.62 -5.08
C SER A 128 -23.88 -23.74 -6.21
N GLU A 129 -23.48 -23.67 -7.48
CA GLU A 129 -24.34 -23.83 -8.61
C GLU A 129 -24.96 -25.27 -8.71
N ASN A 130 -24.26 -26.28 -8.15
CA ASN A 130 -24.69 -27.67 -8.10
C ASN A 130 -25.60 -27.99 -6.89
N TYR A 131 -25.74 -27.03 -5.96
CA TYR A 131 -26.48 -27.20 -4.71
C TYR A 131 -27.56 -26.12 -4.59
N PRO A 132 -28.77 -26.33 -5.15
CA PRO A 132 -29.83 -25.32 -5.18
C PRO A 132 -30.24 -24.80 -3.79
N ASP A 133 -30.23 -25.65 -2.78
CA ASP A 133 -30.58 -25.28 -1.40
C ASP A 133 -29.51 -24.35 -0.78
N LEU A 134 -28.27 -24.58 -1.07
CA LEU A 134 -27.19 -23.68 -0.67
C LEU A 134 -27.31 -22.34 -1.39
N LYS A 135 -27.54 -22.37 -2.70
CA LYS A 135 -27.67 -21.17 -3.52
C LYS A 135 -28.85 -20.30 -3.08
N ALA A 136 -29.94 -20.92 -2.55
CA ALA A 136 -31.11 -20.24 -2.00
C ALA A 136 -30.93 -19.81 -0.52
N ASN A 137 -29.86 -20.23 0.13
CA ASN A 137 -29.64 -19.91 1.54
C ASN A 137 -29.26 -18.43 1.74
N GLN A 138 -30.03 -17.72 2.57
CA GLN A 138 -29.82 -16.27 2.78
C GLN A 138 -28.44 -15.94 3.36
N ASN A 139 -27.93 -16.74 4.32
CA ASN A 139 -26.60 -16.52 4.90
C ASN A 139 -25.49 -16.68 3.85
N PHE A 140 -25.64 -17.65 2.92
CA PHE A 140 -24.69 -17.83 1.83
C PHE A 140 -24.70 -16.62 0.88
N LEU A 141 -25.88 -16.14 0.49
CA LEU A 141 -26.03 -14.97 -0.39
C LEU A 141 -25.43 -13.71 0.26
N ASP A 142 -25.68 -13.50 1.55
CA ASP A 142 -25.13 -12.35 2.28
C ASP A 142 -23.60 -12.42 2.38
N LEU A 143 -23.02 -13.60 2.63
CA LEU A 143 -21.59 -13.82 2.66
C LEU A 143 -20.95 -13.64 1.28
N GLN A 144 -21.58 -14.13 0.22
CA GLN A 144 -21.14 -13.91 -1.15
C GLN A 144 -21.10 -12.41 -1.47
N ALA A 145 -22.17 -11.68 -1.20
CA ALA A 145 -22.23 -10.23 -1.44
C ALA A 145 -21.17 -9.46 -0.63
N GLN A 146 -20.90 -9.87 0.62
CA GLN A 146 -19.86 -9.26 1.45
C GLN A 146 -18.44 -9.55 0.90
N LEU A 147 -18.19 -10.77 0.40
CA LEU A 147 -16.91 -11.14 -0.21
C LEU A 147 -16.67 -10.38 -1.51
N GLU A 148 -17.65 -10.29 -2.40
CA GLU A 148 -17.57 -9.50 -3.63
C GLU A 148 -17.33 -8.01 -3.34
N GLY A 149 -18.05 -7.46 -2.36
CA GLY A 149 -17.86 -6.08 -1.91
C GLY A 149 -16.47 -5.84 -1.32
N THR A 150 -15.92 -6.82 -0.60
CA THR A 150 -14.57 -6.75 -0.03
C THR A 150 -13.50 -6.83 -1.12
N GLU A 151 -13.67 -7.70 -2.12
CA GLU A 151 -12.74 -7.81 -3.27
C GLU A 151 -12.68 -6.48 -4.06
N ASN A 152 -13.83 -5.86 -4.31
CA ASN A 152 -13.87 -4.54 -4.94
C ASN A 152 -13.16 -3.47 -4.11
N ARG A 153 -13.32 -3.49 -2.78
CA ARG A 153 -12.62 -2.56 -1.88
C ARG A 153 -11.12 -2.80 -1.86
N ILE A 154 -10.67 -4.05 -1.85
CA ILE A 154 -9.24 -4.40 -1.98
C ILE A 154 -8.66 -3.77 -3.24
N ALA A 155 -9.33 -3.90 -4.37
CA ALA A 155 -8.87 -3.32 -5.64
C ALA A 155 -8.80 -1.77 -5.59
N VAL A 156 -9.75 -1.13 -4.91
CA VAL A 156 -9.75 0.33 -4.70
C VAL A 156 -8.62 0.77 -3.79
N GLU A 157 -8.43 0.11 -2.63
CA GLU A 157 -7.40 0.49 -1.66
C GLU A 157 -5.98 0.22 -2.19
N ARG A 158 -5.78 -0.84 -2.99
CA ARG A 158 -4.51 -1.08 -3.71
C ARG A 158 -4.17 0.04 -4.69
N ARG A 159 -5.16 0.55 -5.45
CA ARG A 159 -4.95 1.71 -6.34
C ARG A 159 -4.57 2.96 -5.56
N LYS A 160 -5.30 3.27 -4.48
CA LYS A 160 -4.98 4.40 -3.60
C LYS A 160 -3.58 4.28 -3.01
N PHE A 161 -3.17 3.07 -2.60
CA PHE A 161 -1.82 2.81 -2.13
C PHE A 161 -0.78 3.15 -3.20
N ASN A 162 -0.98 2.68 -4.44
CA ASN A 162 -0.09 3.00 -5.54
C ASN A 162 0.01 4.51 -5.81
N ASP A 163 -1.09 5.26 -5.69
CA ASP A 163 -1.10 6.70 -5.90
C ASP A 163 -0.34 7.45 -4.80
N VAL A 164 -0.53 7.06 -3.54
CA VAL A 164 0.19 7.64 -2.41
C VAL A 164 1.67 7.27 -2.46
N ALA A 165 2.01 6.00 -2.76
CA ALA A 165 3.39 5.54 -2.92
C ALA A 165 4.09 6.26 -4.07
N ARG A 166 3.41 6.50 -5.21
CA ARG A 166 3.94 7.28 -6.33
C ARG A 166 4.27 8.71 -5.91
N SER A 167 3.37 9.35 -5.19
CA SER A 167 3.57 10.73 -4.71
C SER A 167 4.76 10.81 -3.75
N TYR A 168 4.89 9.86 -2.83
CA TYR A 168 6.03 9.73 -1.93
C TYR A 168 7.33 9.50 -2.69
N ASN A 169 7.36 8.51 -3.59
CA ASN A 169 8.55 8.19 -4.37
C ASN A 169 9.01 9.39 -5.23
N ALA A 170 8.07 10.07 -5.89
CA ALA A 170 8.38 11.28 -6.65
C ALA A 170 8.97 12.38 -5.76
N PHE A 171 8.43 12.56 -4.55
CA PHE A 171 8.91 13.58 -3.61
C PHE A 171 10.33 13.34 -3.14
N ILE A 172 10.68 12.09 -2.78
CA ILE A 172 12.03 11.75 -2.27
C ILE A 172 13.10 11.69 -3.36
N LEU A 173 12.71 11.45 -4.62
CA LEU A 173 13.64 11.34 -5.75
C LEU A 173 13.95 12.68 -6.41
N GLN A 174 13.17 13.74 -6.17
CA GLN A 174 13.40 15.07 -6.72
C GLN A 174 14.66 15.71 -6.13
N PHE A 175 15.49 16.30 -7.01
CA PHE A 175 16.61 17.13 -6.56
C PHE A 175 16.11 18.49 -6.01
N PRO A 176 16.70 18.99 -4.92
CA PRO A 176 17.78 18.44 -4.11
C PRO A 176 17.32 17.54 -2.94
N ARG A 177 16.04 17.21 -2.85
CA ARG A 177 15.46 16.38 -1.77
C ARG A 177 16.04 14.96 -1.71
N ASN A 178 16.45 14.41 -2.85
CA ASN A 178 17.08 13.09 -2.93
C ASN A 178 18.37 12.98 -2.10
N LEU A 179 19.09 14.09 -1.91
CA LEU A 179 20.27 14.14 -1.02
C LEU A 179 19.85 13.95 0.43
N VAL A 180 18.80 14.64 0.86
CA VAL A 180 18.23 14.50 2.21
C VAL A 180 17.66 13.08 2.40
N ALA A 181 16.94 12.56 1.42
CA ALA A 181 16.42 11.20 1.47
C ALA A 181 17.51 10.16 1.67
N GLY A 182 18.62 10.24 0.92
CA GLY A 182 19.75 9.35 1.05
C GLY A 182 20.43 9.43 2.43
N MET A 183 20.55 10.63 2.98
CA MET A 183 21.17 10.85 4.31
C MET A 183 20.36 10.23 5.46
N PHE A 184 19.03 10.20 5.36
CA PHE A 184 18.13 9.72 6.40
C PHE A 184 17.48 8.37 6.09
N GLY A 185 17.88 7.70 5.02
CA GLY A 185 17.42 6.35 4.70
C GLY A 185 15.98 6.27 4.22
N PHE A 186 15.43 7.34 3.61
CA PHE A 186 14.14 7.27 2.94
C PHE A 186 14.30 6.52 1.62
N THR A 187 13.62 5.36 1.50
CA THR A 187 13.66 4.49 0.34
C THR A 187 12.32 4.49 -0.39
N SER A 188 12.36 4.26 -1.70
CA SER A 188 11.16 4.12 -2.52
C SER A 188 10.32 2.92 -2.07
N LYS A 189 9.00 3.07 -2.15
CA LYS A 189 8.04 2.00 -1.87
C LYS A 189 7.62 1.32 -3.16
N PRO A 190 7.42 -0.02 -3.15
CA PRO A 190 6.98 -0.77 -4.32
C PRO A 190 5.51 -0.46 -4.65
N TYR A 191 5.08 -0.89 -5.84
CA TYR A 191 3.70 -0.76 -6.29
C TYR A 191 3.05 -2.13 -6.43
N PHE A 192 1.75 -2.20 -6.17
CA PHE A 192 0.97 -3.35 -6.62
C PHE A 192 0.95 -3.36 -8.15
N GLU A 193 1.29 -4.50 -8.74
CA GLU A 193 1.12 -4.73 -10.17
C GLU A 193 -0.37 -4.90 -10.51
N ALA A 194 -0.75 -4.62 -11.75
CA ALA A 194 -2.05 -4.99 -12.28
C ALA A 194 -2.18 -6.53 -12.24
N ASN A 195 -3.37 -7.04 -11.97
CA ASN A 195 -3.59 -8.49 -12.01
C ASN A 195 -3.20 -9.00 -13.40
N ALA A 196 -2.48 -10.11 -13.45
CA ALA A 196 -2.12 -10.77 -14.70
C ALA A 196 -3.41 -11.07 -15.49
N GLY A 197 -3.51 -10.52 -16.69
CA GLY A 197 -4.71 -10.60 -17.52
C GLY A 197 -5.51 -9.30 -17.68
N ALA A 198 -5.25 -8.26 -16.87
CA ALA A 198 -5.88 -6.96 -17.04
C ALA A 198 -5.46 -6.23 -18.34
N GLU A 199 -4.40 -6.69 -18.99
CA GLU A 199 -3.91 -6.20 -20.28
C GLU A 199 -4.76 -6.70 -21.46
N ASN A 200 -5.50 -7.78 -21.27
CA ASN A 200 -6.40 -8.32 -22.27
C ASN A 200 -7.81 -7.75 -22.03
N ALA A 201 -8.13 -6.64 -22.69
CA ALA A 201 -9.52 -6.22 -22.78
C ALA A 201 -10.36 -7.39 -23.30
N PRO A 202 -11.52 -7.73 -22.69
CA PRO A 202 -12.38 -8.77 -23.22
C PRO A 202 -12.75 -8.38 -24.66
N LYS A 203 -12.44 -9.24 -25.62
CA LYS A 203 -12.93 -9.08 -26.98
C LYS A 203 -14.44 -9.23 -26.92
N VAL A 204 -15.13 -8.12 -27.06
CA VAL A 204 -16.57 -8.13 -27.28
C VAL A 204 -16.76 -8.51 -28.73
N GLU A 205 -17.04 -9.77 -29.00
CA GLU A 205 -17.55 -10.22 -30.29
C GLU A 205 -19.08 -9.99 -30.29
N PHE A 206 -19.55 -9.13 -31.20
CA PHE A 206 -20.98 -8.90 -31.44
C PHE A 206 -21.49 -9.90 -32.46
#